data_8668eec918c371a40f58b106ec6955d6
#
_entry.id   8668eec918c371a40f58b106ec6955d6
#
_cell.length_a   1.000
_cell.length_b   1.000
_cell.length_c   1.000
_cell.angle_alpha   90.00
_cell.angle_beta   90.00
_cell.angle_gamma   90.00
#
_symmetry.space_group_name_H-M   'P 1'
#
loop_
_entity.id
_entity.type
_entity.pdbx_description
1 polymer ?
#
loop_
_entity_poly.entity_id
_entity_poly.type
_entity_poly.pdbx_seq_one_letter_code
_entity_poly.pdbx_strand_id
1 'polypeptide(L)'
;DTPRKDTGTHGSVPKTISDRLFELRSKHPRWLLSRMLDELIRENLWNMKSPARSTLYRFSQTANLQRDPHLSVHIPARPFEYEFFGQLWMADFLHGPKIREKGDKRKTYLHAIIDDATRYIVHTGFFTSESTEIMMTELMASIRTHGKPIRFYTDNGACYASKHLKFVCANLGIHLIHTPPGKPRGRGKVERFFRSVRDQFLDGEKPPAHTLEGLNKAFREWVS
;
A
#
# COMPACT_ATOMS: atom_id res chain seq x y z
N ASP A 1 -44.45 13.80 2.93
CA ASP A 1 -43.04 13.57 2.54
C ASP A 1 -42.89 13.72 1.05
N THR A 2 -42.45 14.91 0.64
CA THR A 2 -42.17 15.21 -0.77
C THR A 2 -40.79 14.71 -1.09
N PRO A 3 -40.58 13.85 -2.10
CA PRO A 3 -39.23 13.39 -2.49
C PRO A 3 -38.37 14.59 -2.93
N ARG A 4 -37.12 14.64 -2.44
CA ARG A 4 -36.17 15.67 -2.87
C ARG A 4 -35.98 15.66 -4.39
N LYS A 5 -36.15 16.81 -5.03
CA LYS A 5 -36.11 17.04 -6.49
C LYS A 5 -34.70 16.96 -7.15
N ASP A 6 -33.67 16.50 -6.45
CA ASP A 6 -32.29 16.50 -6.93
C ASP A 6 -31.73 15.14 -7.31
N THR A 7 -32.61 14.21 -7.62
CA THR A 7 -32.21 12.93 -8.23
C THR A 7 -31.99 13.12 -9.73
N GLY A 8 -30.74 13.27 -10.15
CA GLY A 8 -30.36 12.92 -11.51
C GLY A 8 -29.83 14.00 -12.45
N THR A 9 -29.41 15.17 -12.01
CA THR A 9 -28.71 16.08 -12.91
C THR A 9 -27.19 15.91 -12.84
N HIS A 10 -26.62 15.28 -13.86
CA HIS A 10 -25.16 15.21 -14.10
C HIS A 10 -24.52 16.58 -14.41
N GLY A 11 -25.30 17.68 -14.33
CA GLY A 11 -24.90 19.03 -14.71
C GLY A 11 -23.91 19.74 -13.80
N SER A 12 -23.40 19.10 -12.76
CA SER A 12 -22.51 19.75 -11.77
C SER A 12 -21.02 19.44 -11.92
N VAL A 13 -20.64 18.50 -12.80
CA VAL A 13 -19.22 18.18 -13.04
C VAL A 13 -18.77 18.80 -14.37
N PRO A 14 -17.82 19.75 -14.34
CA PRO A 14 -17.29 20.36 -15.56
C PRO A 14 -16.73 19.32 -16.52
N LYS A 15 -16.92 19.57 -17.84
CA LYS A 15 -16.51 18.64 -18.90
C LYS A 15 -15.01 18.35 -18.84
N THR A 16 -14.18 19.34 -18.53
CA THR A 16 -12.72 19.18 -18.37
C THR A 16 -12.35 18.17 -17.28
N ILE A 17 -13.08 18.18 -16.16
CA ILE A 17 -12.86 17.24 -15.06
C ILE A 17 -13.37 15.84 -15.43
N SER A 18 -14.55 15.74 -16.04
CA SER A 18 -15.10 14.45 -16.46
C SER A 18 -14.23 13.77 -17.52
N ASP A 19 -13.82 14.48 -18.56
CA ASP A 19 -12.97 13.93 -19.63
C ASP A 19 -11.63 13.46 -19.06
N ARG A 20 -11.05 14.23 -18.13
CA ARG A 20 -9.78 13.82 -17.49
C ARG A 20 -9.96 12.60 -16.58
N LEU A 21 -11.07 12.47 -15.87
CA LEU A 21 -11.37 11.28 -15.09
C LEU A 21 -11.53 10.03 -15.98
N PHE A 22 -12.17 10.14 -17.14
CA PHE A 22 -12.25 9.04 -18.10
C PHE A 22 -10.88 8.64 -18.63
N GLU A 23 -10.04 9.61 -18.98
CA GLU A 23 -8.68 9.35 -19.45
C GLU A 23 -7.83 8.66 -18.36
N LEU A 24 -7.86 9.17 -17.11
CA LEU A 24 -7.16 8.55 -15.99
C LEU A 24 -7.66 7.13 -15.71
N ARG A 25 -8.97 6.88 -15.81
CA ARG A 25 -9.51 5.53 -15.65
C ARG A 25 -9.04 4.59 -16.75
N SER A 26 -9.02 5.06 -18.00
CA SER A 26 -8.52 4.28 -19.13
C SER A 26 -7.04 3.92 -18.98
N LYS A 27 -6.21 4.89 -18.60
CA LYS A 27 -4.77 4.68 -18.37
C LYS A 27 -4.46 3.84 -17.13
N HIS A 28 -5.26 4.01 -16.08
CA HIS A 28 -5.04 3.41 -14.78
C HIS A 28 -6.31 2.72 -14.24
N PRO A 29 -6.71 1.58 -14.81
CA PRO A 29 -7.97 0.90 -14.47
C PRO A 29 -8.02 0.44 -12.99
N ARG A 30 -6.86 0.31 -12.33
CA ARG A 30 -6.74 -0.12 -10.93
C ARG A 30 -6.70 1.00 -9.91
N TRP A 31 -6.55 2.27 -10.33
CA TRP A 31 -6.48 3.39 -9.39
C TRP A 31 -7.79 3.55 -8.61
N LEU A 32 -7.66 3.92 -7.34
CA LEU A 32 -8.80 4.38 -6.56
C LEU A 32 -9.21 5.78 -7.04
N LEU A 33 -10.48 6.11 -6.88
CA LEU A 33 -10.97 7.44 -7.24
C LEU A 33 -10.23 8.55 -6.47
N SER A 34 -9.89 8.31 -5.18
CA SER A 34 -9.08 9.25 -4.40
C SER A 34 -7.77 9.61 -5.10
N ARG A 35 -7.05 8.61 -5.63
CA ARG A 35 -5.81 8.82 -6.37
C ARG A 35 -6.02 9.64 -7.65
N MET A 36 -7.12 9.39 -8.36
CA MET A 36 -7.47 10.17 -9.55
C MET A 36 -7.79 11.63 -9.19
N LEU A 37 -8.43 11.86 -8.04
CA LEU A 37 -8.70 13.21 -7.54
C LEU A 37 -7.43 13.95 -7.13
N ASP A 38 -6.46 13.25 -6.53
CA ASP A 38 -5.15 13.83 -6.19
C ASP A 38 -4.40 14.28 -7.47
N GLU A 39 -4.55 13.53 -8.57
CA GLU A 39 -3.97 13.91 -9.85
C GLU A 39 -4.63 15.17 -10.43
N LEU A 40 -5.96 15.27 -10.35
CA LEU A 40 -6.68 16.50 -10.73
C LEU A 40 -6.24 17.73 -9.94
N ILE A 41 -5.91 17.56 -8.65
CA ILE A 41 -5.35 18.63 -7.81
C ILE A 41 -3.97 19.03 -8.32
N ARG A 42 -3.09 18.08 -8.60
CA ARG A 42 -1.75 18.35 -9.14
C ARG A 42 -1.77 19.09 -10.47
N GLU A 43 -2.74 18.74 -11.32
CA GLU A 43 -2.96 19.36 -12.63
C GLU A 43 -3.70 20.70 -12.53
N ASN A 44 -4.03 21.18 -11.31
CA ASN A 44 -4.85 22.38 -11.06
C ASN A 44 -6.23 22.35 -11.72
N LEU A 45 -6.74 21.18 -12.08
CA LEU A 45 -8.06 21.00 -12.68
C LEU A 45 -9.16 20.95 -11.61
N TRP A 46 -8.83 20.61 -10.38
CA TRP A 46 -9.75 20.57 -9.25
C TRP A 46 -9.24 21.41 -8.08
N ASN A 47 -10.03 22.40 -7.66
CA ASN A 47 -9.71 23.38 -6.62
C ASN A 47 -10.94 23.73 -5.78
N MET A 48 -10.83 24.70 -4.87
CA MET A 48 -11.92 25.09 -3.97
C MET A 48 -13.20 25.60 -4.67
N LYS A 49 -13.15 25.96 -5.95
CA LYS A 49 -14.31 26.37 -6.76
C LYS A 49 -14.91 25.20 -7.56
N SER A 50 -14.32 24.04 -7.49
CA SER A 50 -14.73 22.84 -8.20
C SER A 50 -15.85 22.11 -7.45
N PRO A 51 -16.54 21.14 -8.07
CA PRO A 51 -17.57 20.35 -7.42
C PRO A 51 -17.05 19.67 -6.14
N ALA A 52 -17.93 19.53 -5.16
CA ALA A 52 -17.58 18.84 -3.92
C ALA A 52 -17.12 17.39 -4.21
N ARG A 53 -16.24 16.86 -3.37
CA ARG A 53 -15.73 15.49 -3.49
C ARG A 53 -16.85 14.44 -3.58
N SER A 54 -17.92 14.63 -2.80
CA SER A 54 -19.12 13.78 -2.84
C SER A 54 -19.83 13.77 -4.20
N THR A 55 -19.82 14.90 -4.89
CA THR A 55 -20.40 15.03 -6.25
C THR A 55 -19.56 14.24 -7.26
N LEU A 56 -18.22 14.30 -7.18
CA LEU A 56 -17.34 13.52 -8.03
C LEU A 56 -17.45 12.00 -7.75
N TYR A 57 -17.65 11.62 -6.49
CA TYR A 57 -17.94 10.21 -6.16
C TYR A 57 -19.26 9.74 -6.76
N ARG A 58 -20.34 10.50 -6.66
CA ARG A 58 -21.62 10.16 -7.30
C ARG A 58 -21.50 10.10 -8.83
N PHE A 59 -20.82 11.08 -9.41
CA PHE A 59 -20.53 11.07 -10.84
C PHE A 59 -19.76 9.82 -11.27
N SER A 60 -18.74 9.43 -10.53
CA SER A 60 -17.96 8.23 -10.85
C SER A 60 -18.78 6.94 -10.80
N GLN A 61 -19.80 6.86 -9.95
CA GLN A 61 -20.71 5.73 -9.87
C GLN A 61 -21.63 5.67 -11.09
N THR A 62 -22.26 6.78 -11.46
CA THR A 62 -23.18 6.85 -12.60
C THR A 62 -22.45 6.78 -13.95
N ALA A 63 -21.24 7.31 -14.04
CA ALA A 63 -20.40 7.25 -15.23
C ALA A 63 -19.61 5.94 -15.40
N ASN A 64 -19.85 4.96 -14.52
CA ASN A 64 -19.18 3.65 -14.52
C ASN A 64 -17.64 3.74 -14.43
N LEU A 65 -17.12 4.78 -13.76
CA LEU A 65 -15.70 5.02 -13.54
C LEU A 65 -15.16 4.27 -12.31
N GLN A 66 -15.87 3.25 -11.85
CA GLN A 66 -15.42 2.45 -10.72
C GLN A 66 -14.21 1.59 -11.11
N ARG A 67 -13.41 1.23 -10.11
CA ARG A 67 -12.35 0.25 -10.27
C ARG A 67 -12.95 -1.06 -10.77
N ASP A 68 -12.31 -1.68 -11.76
CA ASP A 68 -12.75 -2.98 -12.27
C ASP A 68 -12.74 -4.04 -11.14
N PRO A 69 -13.91 -4.56 -10.74
CA PRO A 69 -14.00 -5.56 -9.68
C PRO A 69 -13.37 -6.91 -10.09
N HIS A 70 -13.26 -7.21 -11.40
CA HIS A 70 -12.67 -8.45 -11.88
C HIS A 70 -11.14 -8.48 -11.75
N LEU A 71 -10.49 -7.34 -11.53
CA LEU A 71 -9.07 -7.28 -11.19
C LEU A 71 -8.77 -7.69 -9.73
N SER A 72 -9.79 -8.01 -8.94
CA SER A 72 -9.66 -8.47 -7.56
C SER A 72 -10.60 -9.65 -7.28
N VAL A 73 -10.26 -10.83 -7.77
CA VAL A 73 -10.92 -12.06 -7.29
C VAL A 73 -10.51 -12.27 -5.83
N HIS A 74 -11.41 -11.98 -4.92
CA HIS A 74 -11.22 -12.20 -3.50
C HIS A 74 -11.99 -13.44 -3.08
N ILE A 75 -11.31 -14.55 -2.88
CA ILE A 75 -11.89 -15.72 -2.20
C ILE A 75 -11.84 -15.39 -0.70
N PRO A 76 -13.00 -15.29 -0.01
CA PRO A 76 -12.99 -14.99 1.42
C PRO A 76 -12.40 -16.18 2.19
N ALA A 77 -11.15 -16.04 2.62
CA ALA A 77 -10.59 -16.90 3.65
C ALA A 77 -11.14 -16.44 5.00
N ARG A 78 -11.44 -17.38 5.92
CA ARG A 78 -11.78 -17.06 7.31
C ARG A 78 -10.75 -16.09 7.85
N PRO A 79 -11.17 -14.96 8.46
CA PRO A 79 -10.23 -13.96 8.94
C PRO A 79 -9.32 -14.58 10.01
N PHE A 80 -8.03 -14.61 9.71
CA PHE A 80 -7.00 -14.81 10.70
C PHE A 80 -6.74 -13.43 11.28
N GLU A 81 -7.33 -13.13 12.42
CA GLU A 81 -7.30 -11.81 13.04
C GLU A 81 -6.93 -11.89 14.52
N TYR A 82 -5.92 -11.11 14.90
CA TYR A 82 -5.63 -10.82 16.28
C TYR A 82 -6.43 -9.60 16.75
N GLU A 83 -6.65 -9.49 18.06
CA GLU A 83 -7.58 -8.51 18.64
C GLU A 83 -6.90 -7.18 18.96
N PHE A 84 -5.62 -7.21 19.40
CA PHE A 84 -4.93 -6.03 19.89
C PHE A 84 -3.62 -5.78 19.15
N PHE A 85 -3.24 -4.48 19.08
CA PHE A 85 -1.94 -4.06 18.56
C PHE A 85 -0.79 -4.79 19.27
N GLY A 86 0.22 -5.17 18.51
CA GLY A 86 1.42 -5.83 19.04
C GLY A 86 1.26 -7.33 19.31
N GLN A 87 0.08 -7.92 19.14
CA GLN A 87 -0.08 -9.37 19.26
C GLN A 87 0.59 -10.12 18.12
N LEU A 88 0.49 -9.59 16.90
CA LEU A 88 1.16 -10.14 15.72
C LEU A 88 1.60 -9.04 14.79
N TRP A 89 2.87 -8.98 14.47
CA TRP A 89 3.39 -8.23 13.34
C TRP A 89 3.71 -9.16 12.19
N MET A 90 3.41 -8.71 10.98
CA MET A 90 3.73 -9.42 9.73
C MET A 90 4.72 -8.62 8.92
N ALA A 91 5.73 -9.28 8.36
CA ALA A 91 6.72 -8.66 7.50
C ALA A 91 6.86 -9.37 6.17
N ASP A 92 7.13 -8.57 5.14
CA ASP A 92 7.39 -9.08 3.79
C ASP A 92 8.14 -8.04 2.95
N PHE A 93 8.70 -8.50 1.81
CA PHE A 93 9.33 -7.67 0.80
C PHE A 93 8.48 -7.60 -0.47
N LEU A 94 8.44 -6.42 -1.09
CA LEU A 94 7.87 -6.18 -2.42
C LEU A 94 8.97 -5.69 -3.35
N HIS A 95 9.09 -6.25 -4.55
CA HIS A 95 9.97 -5.72 -5.59
C HIS A 95 9.47 -4.33 -6.02
N GLY A 96 10.32 -3.33 -5.86
CA GLY A 96 10.08 -1.94 -6.21
C GLY A 96 10.58 -1.57 -7.61
N PRO A 97 10.49 -0.30 -7.98
CA PRO A 97 10.99 0.21 -9.24
C PRO A 97 12.52 0.17 -9.30
N LYS A 98 13.07 0.20 -10.51
CA LYS A 98 14.50 0.41 -10.69
C LYS A 98 14.83 1.90 -10.51
N ILE A 99 15.87 2.18 -9.73
CA ILE A 99 16.43 3.52 -9.54
C ILE A 99 17.79 3.64 -10.23
N ARG A 100 18.32 4.86 -10.30
CA ARG A 100 19.70 5.14 -10.72
C ARG A 100 20.52 5.49 -9.48
N GLU A 101 21.62 4.78 -9.27
CA GLU A 101 22.57 5.07 -8.21
C GLU A 101 23.97 5.06 -8.79
N LYS A 102 24.68 6.18 -8.68
CA LYS A 102 26.03 6.37 -9.25
C LYS A 102 26.14 6.02 -10.74
N GLY A 103 25.08 6.27 -11.51
CA GLY A 103 25.00 5.97 -12.95
C GLY A 103 24.41 4.62 -13.30
N ASP A 104 24.37 3.66 -12.38
CA ASP A 104 23.88 2.31 -12.59
C ASP A 104 22.39 2.16 -12.26
N LYS A 105 21.70 1.27 -13.01
CA LYS A 105 20.33 0.86 -12.69
C LYS A 105 20.36 -0.18 -11.58
N ARG A 106 19.77 0.15 -10.43
CA ARG A 106 19.61 -0.77 -9.30
C ARG A 106 18.16 -1.15 -9.07
N LYS A 107 17.91 -2.40 -8.69
CA LYS A 107 16.62 -2.86 -8.20
C LYS A 107 16.37 -2.28 -6.81
N THR A 108 15.11 -2.05 -6.47
CA THR A 108 14.72 -1.72 -5.10
C THR A 108 13.72 -2.72 -4.56
N TYR A 109 13.63 -2.79 -3.25
CA TYR A 109 12.77 -3.67 -2.49
C TYR A 109 12.12 -2.85 -1.38
N LEU A 110 10.80 -2.86 -1.33
CA LEU A 110 10.05 -2.29 -0.24
C LEU A 110 9.91 -3.32 0.85
N HIS A 111 10.48 -3.06 2.02
CA HIS A 111 10.19 -3.83 3.23
C HIS A 111 9.02 -3.19 3.97
N ALA A 112 8.11 -3.99 4.52
CA ALA A 112 7.04 -3.50 5.36
C ALA A 112 6.80 -4.44 6.54
N ILE A 113 6.59 -3.84 7.71
CA ILE A 113 6.10 -4.50 8.93
C ILE A 113 4.73 -3.92 9.25
N ILE A 114 3.72 -4.77 9.34
CA ILE A 114 2.32 -4.37 9.54
C ILE A 114 1.76 -5.12 10.74
N ASP A 115 1.04 -4.39 11.59
CA ASP A 115 0.29 -4.99 12.69
C ASP A 115 -0.98 -5.67 12.19
N ASP A 116 -1.21 -6.89 12.63
CA ASP A 116 -2.33 -7.71 12.18
C ASP A 116 -3.69 -7.17 12.62
N ALA A 117 -3.81 -6.70 13.84
CA ALA A 117 -5.08 -6.25 14.39
C ALA A 117 -5.53 -4.92 13.80
N THR A 118 -4.63 -3.93 13.79
CA THR A 118 -4.95 -2.54 13.46
C THR A 118 -4.72 -2.20 12.00
N ARG A 119 -3.95 -3.00 11.28
CA ARG A 119 -3.41 -2.70 9.92
C ARG A 119 -2.39 -1.55 9.94
N TYR A 120 -1.98 -1.11 11.11
CA TYR A 120 -0.99 -0.06 11.26
C TYR A 120 0.33 -0.49 10.62
N ILE A 121 0.92 0.40 9.83
CA ILE A 121 2.24 0.19 9.23
C ILE A 121 3.27 0.54 10.28
N VAL A 122 3.78 -0.49 10.95
CA VAL A 122 4.73 -0.34 12.06
C VAL A 122 6.06 0.23 11.57
N HIS A 123 6.52 -0.25 10.41
CA HIS A 123 7.69 0.28 9.71
C HIS A 123 7.65 -0.05 8.23
N THR A 124 8.21 0.84 7.39
CA THR A 124 8.29 0.58 5.95
C THR A 124 9.35 1.46 5.30
N GLY A 125 10.00 0.95 4.25
CA GLY A 125 10.97 1.71 3.45
C GLY A 125 11.51 0.91 2.27
N PHE A 126 12.01 1.64 1.26
CA PHE A 126 12.69 1.06 0.11
C PHE A 126 14.18 0.89 0.37
N PHE A 127 14.74 -0.23 -0.09
CA PHE A 127 16.13 -0.62 0.03
C PHE A 127 16.67 -1.12 -1.31
N THR A 128 17.98 -1.24 -1.44
CA THR A 128 18.64 -1.76 -2.66
C THR A 128 18.90 -3.25 -2.62
N SER A 129 18.57 -3.91 -1.52
CA SER A 129 18.68 -5.37 -1.38
C SER A 129 17.58 -5.91 -0.48
N GLU A 130 17.34 -7.20 -0.58
CA GLU A 130 16.47 -8.01 0.28
C GLU A 130 17.38 -8.86 1.15
N SER A 131 17.74 -8.33 2.32
CA SER A 131 18.72 -8.97 3.20
C SER A 131 18.24 -9.12 4.65
N THR A 132 18.84 -10.09 5.36
CA THR A 132 18.59 -10.30 6.79
C THR A 132 18.96 -9.06 7.61
N GLU A 133 20.04 -8.36 7.25
CA GLU A 133 20.51 -7.16 7.96
C GLU A 133 19.51 -6.03 7.88
N ILE A 134 18.96 -5.78 6.69
CA ILE A 134 17.91 -4.77 6.49
C ILE A 134 16.68 -5.12 7.33
N MET A 135 16.19 -6.34 7.19
CA MET A 135 15.02 -6.80 7.95
C MET A 135 15.23 -6.70 9.46
N MET A 136 16.41 -7.05 9.95
CA MET A 136 16.77 -6.94 11.37
C MET A 136 16.81 -5.48 11.83
N THR A 137 17.41 -4.59 11.04
CA THR A 137 17.49 -3.16 11.34
C THR A 137 16.08 -2.55 11.44
N GLU A 138 15.20 -2.90 10.49
CA GLU A 138 13.82 -2.44 10.46
C GLU A 138 13.01 -2.99 11.63
N LEU A 139 13.18 -4.27 11.97
CA LEU A 139 12.54 -4.88 13.13
C LEU A 139 12.99 -4.20 14.44
N MET A 140 14.28 -3.97 14.61
CA MET A 140 14.80 -3.30 15.79
C MET A 140 14.36 -1.83 15.90
N ALA A 141 14.27 -1.10 14.79
CA ALA A 141 13.71 0.25 14.75
C ALA A 141 12.24 0.24 15.18
N SER A 142 11.46 -0.71 14.65
CA SER A 142 10.05 -0.91 15.01
C SER A 142 9.88 -1.17 16.51
N ILE A 143 10.70 -2.05 17.08
CA ILE A 143 10.66 -2.41 18.51
C ILE A 143 11.00 -1.21 19.40
N ARG A 144 11.96 -0.38 19.00
CA ARG A 144 12.34 0.82 19.76
C ARG A 144 11.20 1.85 19.82
N THR A 145 10.43 1.96 18.75
CA THR A 145 9.35 2.96 18.64
C THR A 145 8.04 2.48 19.24
N HIS A 146 7.68 1.21 19.05
CA HIS A 146 6.34 0.68 19.33
C HIS A 146 6.31 -0.42 20.40
N GLY A 147 7.46 -0.79 20.96
CA GLY A 147 7.59 -1.99 21.79
C GLY A 147 7.68 -3.26 20.95
N LYS A 148 7.95 -4.39 21.60
CA LYS A 148 8.08 -5.68 20.92
C LYS A 148 6.72 -6.33 20.67
N PRO A 149 6.50 -7.00 19.51
CA PRO A 149 5.33 -7.82 19.33
C PRO A 149 5.41 -9.14 20.13
N ILE A 150 4.27 -9.74 20.41
CA ILE A 150 4.23 -11.11 20.97
C ILE A 150 4.67 -12.12 19.91
N ARG A 151 4.25 -11.91 18.65
CA ARG A 151 4.53 -12.81 17.51
C ARG A 151 5.02 -12.01 16.31
N PHE A 152 5.95 -12.61 15.58
CA PHE A 152 6.45 -12.06 14.32
C PHE A 152 6.26 -13.11 13.21
N TYR A 153 5.45 -12.77 12.20
CA TYR A 153 5.05 -13.66 11.12
C TYR A 153 5.71 -13.26 9.80
N THR A 154 6.40 -14.21 9.19
CA THR A 154 7.15 -14.00 7.95
C THR A 154 6.95 -15.17 7.00
N ASP A 155 7.41 -15.04 5.76
CA ASP A 155 7.55 -16.20 4.89
C ASP A 155 8.83 -17.00 5.21
N ASN A 156 9.13 -17.99 4.33
CA ASN A 156 10.34 -18.80 4.41
C ASN A 156 11.46 -18.25 3.51
N GLY A 157 11.38 -17.00 3.06
CA GLY A 157 12.44 -16.37 2.28
C GLY A 157 13.78 -16.41 3.01
N ALA A 158 14.87 -16.41 2.26
CA ALA A 158 16.21 -16.59 2.82
C ALA A 158 16.56 -15.56 3.92
N CYS A 159 16.08 -14.32 3.78
CA CYS A 159 16.27 -13.26 4.77
C CYS A 159 15.57 -13.57 6.10
N TYR A 160 14.41 -14.24 6.08
CA TYR A 160 13.62 -14.59 7.26
C TYR A 160 13.97 -15.97 7.85
N ALA A 161 14.53 -16.88 7.04
CA ALA A 161 14.91 -18.22 7.51
C ALA A 161 16.24 -18.25 8.29
N SER A 162 16.90 -17.12 8.48
CA SER A 162 18.23 -17.01 9.07
C SER A 162 18.25 -17.48 10.53
N LYS A 163 19.33 -18.16 10.92
CA LYS A 163 19.57 -18.53 12.33
C LYS A 163 19.68 -17.31 13.23
N HIS A 164 20.18 -16.20 12.70
CA HIS A 164 20.33 -14.95 13.43
C HIS A 164 18.98 -14.35 13.82
N LEU A 165 18.00 -14.30 12.91
CA LEU A 165 16.65 -13.85 13.25
C LEU A 165 16.01 -14.72 14.33
N LYS A 166 16.12 -16.04 14.21
CA LYS A 166 15.61 -16.98 15.21
C LYS A 166 16.22 -16.73 16.60
N PHE A 167 17.53 -16.54 16.64
CA PHE A 167 18.24 -16.23 17.88
C PHE A 167 17.79 -14.90 18.52
N VAL A 168 17.67 -13.85 17.71
CA VAL A 168 17.22 -12.52 18.18
C VAL A 168 15.78 -12.57 18.68
N CYS A 169 14.87 -13.18 17.94
CA CYS A 169 13.48 -13.34 18.37
C CYS A 169 13.37 -14.11 19.69
N ALA A 170 14.15 -15.21 19.83
CA ALA A 170 14.17 -15.99 21.06
C ALA A 170 14.65 -15.18 22.26
N ASN A 171 15.76 -14.42 22.13
CA ASN A 171 16.26 -13.55 23.19
C ASN A 171 15.31 -12.42 23.60
N LEU A 172 14.55 -11.88 22.63
CA LEU A 172 13.55 -10.86 22.87
C LEU A 172 12.21 -11.42 23.39
N GLY A 173 12.07 -12.76 23.43
CA GLY A 173 10.80 -13.42 23.77
C GLY A 173 9.71 -13.19 22.72
N ILE A 174 10.09 -13.05 21.44
CA ILE A 174 9.19 -12.91 20.30
C ILE A 174 8.98 -14.29 19.66
N HIS A 175 7.73 -14.69 19.50
CA HIS A 175 7.39 -15.96 18.86
C HIS A 175 7.50 -15.82 17.33
N LEU A 176 8.59 -16.28 16.73
CA LEU A 176 8.79 -16.27 15.27
C LEU A 176 7.95 -17.37 14.62
N ILE A 177 7.08 -16.98 13.68
CA ILE A 177 6.20 -17.88 12.94
C ILE A 177 6.51 -17.76 11.44
N HIS A 178 6.77 -18.87 10.78
CA HIS A 178 6.92 -18.92 9.33
C HIS A 178 5.66 -19.46 8.66
N THR A 179 5.34 -18.92 7.49
CA THR A 179 4.24 -19.42 6.65
C THR A 179 4.45 -20.90 6.32
N PRO A 180 3.49 -21.80 6.61
CA PRO A 180 3.59 -23.20 6.18
C PRO A 180 3.68 -23.29 4.65
N PRO A 181 4.54 -24.17 4.09
CA PRO A 181 4.62 -24.37 2.64
C PRO A 181 3.24 -24.65 2.03
N GLY A 182 2.90 -23.98 0.92
CA GLY A 182 1.65 -24.17 0.20
C GLY A 182 0.38 -23.62 0.88
N LYS A 183 0.48 -22.93 2.03
CA LYS A 183 -0.65 -22.33 2.74
C LYS A 183 -0.40 -20.84 3.02
N PRO A 184 -0.64 -19.94 2.08
CA PRO A 184 -0.39 -18.49 2.24
C PRO A 184 -1.39 -17.80 3.19
N ARG A 185 -2.12 -18.60 4.02
CA ARG A 185 -3.10 -18.07 4.98
C ARG A 185 -2.39 -17.21 6.02
N GLY A 186 -2.83 -15.96 6.17
CA GLY A 186 -2.29 -14.99 7.12
C GLY A 186 -1.50 -13.85 6.47
N ARG A 187 -1.02 -13.97 5.23
CA ARG A 187 -0.28 -12.90 4.54
C ARG A 187 -1.18 -11.89 3.80
N GLY A 188 -2.48 -12.18 3.68
CA GLY A 188 -3.41 -11.36 2.90
C GLY A 188 -3.47 -9.88 3.29
N LYS A 189 -3.02 -9.52 4.49
CA LYS A 189 -3.01 -8.13 5.00
C LYS A 189 -1.81 -7.35 4.43
N VAL A 190 -0.61 -7.91 4.52
CA VAL A 190 0.59 -7.32 3.92
C VAL A 190 0.51 -7.34 2.40
N GLU A 191 -0.05 -8.39 1.80
CA GLU A 191 -0.30 -8.49 0.37
C GLU A 191 -1.29 -7.40 -0.11
N ARG A 192 -2.32 -7.09 0.68
CA ARG A 192 -3.25 -5.99 0.39
C ARG A 192 -2.56 -4.64 0.43
N PHE A 193 -1.71 -4.40 1.43
CA PHE A 193 -0.89 -3.19 1.48
C PHE A 193 0.02 -3.08 0.26
N PHE A 194 0.73 -4.12 -0.09
CA PHE A 194 1.58 -4.15 -1.28
C PHE A 194 0.81 -3.95 -2.58
N ARG A 195 -0.42 -4.47 -2.66
CA ARG A 195 -1.31 -4.18 -3.79
C ARG A 195 -1.63 -2.69 -3.85
N SER A 196 -1.96 -2.05 -2.73
CA SER A 196 -2.20 -0.61 -2.68
C SER A 196 -0.96 0.18 -3.11
N VAL A 197 0.23 -0.23 -2.66
CA VAL A 197 1.49 0.39 -3.10
C VAL A 197 1.67 0.26 -4.62
N ARG A 198 1.47 -0.95 -5.18
CA ARG A 198 1.58 -1.15 -6.63
C ARG A 198 0.56 -0.31 -7.40
N ASP A 199 -0.71 -0.37 -6.97
CA ASP A 199 -1.82 0.19 -7.72
C ASP A 199 -1.94 1.73 -7.56
N GLN A 200 -1.38 2.30 -6.48
CA GLN A 200 -1.58 3.70 -6.14
C GLN A 200 -0.29 4.53 -6.11
N PHE A 201 0.83 3.92 -5.75
CA PHE A 201 2.11 4.62 -5.66
C PHE A 201 3.03 4.32 -6.85
N LEU A 202 3.10 3.05 -7.28
CA LEU A 202 4.02 2.61 -8.33
C LEU A 202 3.39 2.55 -9.73
N ASP A 203 2.07 2.59 -9.86
CA ASP A 203 1.35 2.50 -11.14
C ASP A 203 1.38 3.83 -11.91
N GLY A 204 2.56 4.23 -12.36
CA GLY A 204 2.81 5.41 -13.18
C GLY A 204 3.73 5.05 -14.36
N GLU A 205 3.69 5.86 -15.42
CA GLU A 205 4.58 5.69 -16.60
C GLU A 205 6.07 5.82 -16.22
N LYS A 206 6.36 6.54 -15.15
CA LYS A 206 7.71 6.75 -14.63
C LYS A 206 7.77 6.40 -13.14
N PRO A 207 8.91 5.92 -12.64
CA PRO A 207 9.07 5.71 -11.21
C PRO A 207 8.88 7.04 -10.45
N PRO A 208 8.31 7.00 -9.23
CA PRO A 208 8.08 8.21 -8.42
C PRO A 208 9.32 9.04 -8.14
N ALA A 209 10.51 8.41 -8.19
CA ALA A 209 11.80 9.07 -8.09
C ALA A 209 12.91 8.21 -8.72
N HIS A 210 14.05 8.84 -9.03
CA HIS A 210 15.18 8.17 -9.66
C HIS A 210 16.29 7.76 -8.67
N THR A 211 16.25 8.23 -7.43
CA THR A 211 17.20 7.89 -6.36
C THR A 211 16.49 7.19 -5.21
N LEU A 212 17.23 6.42 -4.40
CA LEU A 212 16.67 5.75 -3.23
C LEU A 212 16.11 6.73 -2.21
N GLU A 213 16.83 7.81 -1.95
CA GLU A 213 16.40 8.87 -1.03
C GLU A 213 15.11 9.55 -1.49
N GLY A 214 15.06 9.94 -2.76
CA GLY A 214 13.88 10.55 -3.37
C GLY A 214 12.68 9.60 -3.37
N LEU A 215 12.92 8.30 -3.66
CA LEU A 215 11.88 7.28 -3.61
C LEU A 215 11.31 7.12 -2.20
N ASN A 216 12.17 7.05 -1.19
CA ASN A 216 11.75 6.96 0.20
C ASN A 216 11.06 8.25 0.70
N LYS A 217 11.48 9.43 0.23
CA LYS A 217 10.80 10.69 0.54
C LYS A 217 9.38 10.69 -0.02
N ALA A 218 9.23 10.44 -1.32
CA ALA A 218 7.92 10.38 -1.97
C ALA A 218 7.01 9.31 -1.35
N PHE A 219 7.59 8.18 -0.95
CA PHE A 219 6.85 7.10 -0.32
C PHE A 219 6.34 7.46 1.08
N ARG A 220 7.16 8.11 1.91
CA ARG A 220 6.73 8.62 3.22
C ARG A 220 5.58 9.62 3.12
N GLU A 221 5.66 10.53 2.15
CA GLU A 221 4.59 11.51 1.87
C GLU A 221 3.29 10.85 1.39
N TRP A 222 3.40 9.71 0.72
CA TRP A 222 2.24 8.96 0.24
C TRP A 222 1.60 8.09 1.34
N VAL A 223 2.39 7.55 2.27
CA VAL A 223 1.93 6.59 3.28
C VAL A 223 1.43 7.26 4.57
N SER A 224 1.83 8.53 4.83
CA SER A 224 1.36 9.33 5.97
C SER A 224 -0.05 9.85 5.77
#